data_9664b7feb48ec031114091cf3f36af27
#
_entry.id   9664b7feb48ec031114091cf3f36af27
#
_cell.length_a   1.000
_cell.length_b   1.000
_cell.length_c   1.000
_cell.angle_alpha   90.00
_cell.angle_beta   90.00
_cell.angle_gamma   90.00
#
_symmetry.space_group_name_H-M   'P 1'
#
loop_
_entity.id
_entity.type
_entity.pdbx_description
1 polymer ?
#
loop_
_entity_poly.entity_id
_entity_poly.type
_entity_poly.pdbx_seq_one_letter_code
_entity_poly.pdbx_strand_id
1 'polypeptide(L)'
;TLVGFRYWLDEPGEINACYFSENHQVLYHSAEILVGNMFPNAVFPSNGKSGAWHAQHGKTFLNRWIDWRTRLGFSEWTCNYYAEDTIAMLGLAFYADDEELKRRMTLLINTMMFDIAINSFKGHWIGTHGRTYARFLVNPQMDSISPICRMYFGDGDIDGDIADCAIMMAIYDYKVPEAIVKAAQDPSPVMISKERMSIDTKDAKYYGIDPADFDNIMFFWGMQVYDAKDCIANSAKVMTPSNWMNERINAYLDKYRLCDLAGIPCDEDPDFTAMTQADLYTYKTPDYAVSCAQDFRKGKLGYQQHPWGATLGGRAVVFTNHPGSMEYNDRPNLITGNWHLPRAVQHENVVLCIYRCPADCI
;
A
#
# COMPACT_ATOMS: atom_id res chain seq x y z
N THR A 1 -1.80 -0.30 27.62
CA THR A 1 -2.08 1.14 27.63
C THR A 1 -1.24 1.84 26.58
N LEU A 2 -1.68 3.01 26.10
CA LEU A 2 -1.02 3.74 25.02
C LEU A 2 0.46 4.02 25.29
N VAL A 3 0.83 4.51 26.46
CA VAL A 3 2.23 4.80 26.84
C VAL A 3 3.10 3.55 27.03
N GLY A 4 2.54 2.37 27.12
CA GLY A 4 3.27 1.10 27.23
C GLY A 4 3.36 0.35 25.90
N PHE A 5 2.87 0.92 24.81
CA PHE A 5 2.92 0.30 23.51
C PHE A 5 4.31 0.48 22.88
N ARG A 6 4.81 -0.54 22.19
CA ARG A 6 6.03 -0.46 21.39
C ARG A 6 5.67 0.08 20.03
N TYR A 7 6.08 1.31 19.74
CA TYR A 7 5.67 2.00 18.52
C TYR A 7 6.53 1.68 17.31
N TRP A 8 7.79 1.31 17.53
CA TRP A 8 8.67 1.06 16.41
C TRP A 8 9.68 -0.08 16.67
N LEU A 9 10.36 -0.49 15.60
CA LEU A 9 11.26 -1.64 15.57
C LEU A 9 12.59 -1.40 16.30
N ASP A 10 13.00 -0.17 16.48
CA ASP A 10 14.21 0.20 17.23
C ASP A 10 14.03 0.24 18.74
N GLU A 11 12.79 0.09 19.21
CA GLU A 11 12.52 -0.09 20.64
C GLU A 11 12.81 -1.53 21.06
N PRO A 12 13.30 -1.75 22.32
CA PRO A 12 13.56 -3.09 22.83
C PRO A 12 12.32 -3.98 22.86
N GLY A 13 12.52 -5.28 22.73
CA GLY A 13 11.46 -6.28 22.85
C GLY A 13 11.25 -7.09 21.56
N GLU A 14 10.34 -8.06 21.64
CA GLU A 14 9.99 -8.92 20.51
C GLU A 14 9.04 -8.20 19.55
N ILE A 15 9.09 -8.57 18.27
CA ILE A 15 8.13 -8.12 17.27
C ILE A 15 6.91 -9.03 17.34
N ASN A 16 5.80 -8.48 17.87
CA ASN A 16 4.51 -9.16 17.93
C ASN A 16 3.47 -8.57 16.97
N ALA A 17 3.85 -7.56 16.18
CA ALA A 17 2.97 -6.86 15.26
C ALA A 17 3.65 -6.62 13.91
N CYS A 18 2.85 -6.41 12.88
CA CYS A 18 3.32 -6.02 11.57
C CYS A 18 3.63 -4.52 11.56
N TYR A 19 4.91 -4.14 11.51
CA TYR A 19 5.34 -2.73 11.52
C TYR A 19 5.67 -2.18 10.13
N PHE A 20 5.85 -3.03 9.14
CA PHE A 20 6.65 -2.76 7.95
C PHE A 20 5.83 -2.47 6.69
N SER A 21 4.52 -2.77 6.62
CA SER A 21 3.71 -2.38 5.47
C SER A 21 3.40 -0.87 5.49
N GLU A 22 3.05 -0.32 4.35
CA GLU A 22 2.78 1.12 4.19
C GLU A 22 1.78 1.65 5.21
N ASN A 23 0.67 0.95 5.37
CA ASN A 23 -0.40 1.33 6.31
C ASN A 23 0.05 1.22 7.77
N HIS A 24 0.79 0.18 8.16
CA HIS A 24 1.27 0.07 9.54
C HIS A 24 2.26 1.18 9.90
N GLN A 25 3.13 1.59 8.98
CA GLN A 25 4.06 2.69 9.22
C GLN A 25 3.33 3.99 9.58
N VAL A 26 2.35 4.40 8.78
CA VAL A 26 1.60 5.63 9.07
C VAL A 26 0.75 5.49 10.34
N LEU A 27 0.13 4.34 10.58
CA LEU A 27 -0.66 4.08 11.80
C LEU A 27 0.19 4.21 13.05
N TYR A 28 1.34 3.52 13.12
CA TYR A 28 2.16 3.52 14.33
C TYR A 28 2.84 4.87 14.57
N HIS A 29 3.40 5.51 13.56
CA HIS A 29 4.05 6.80 13.74
C HIS A 29 3.04 7.91 14.05
N SER A 30 1.83 7.87 13.47
CA SER A 30 0.76 8.81 13.83
C SER A 30 0.32 8.63 15.28
N ALA A 31 0.13 7.39 15.72
CA ALA A 31 -0.23 7.10 17.09
C ALA A 31 0.89 7.52 18.07
N GLU A 32 2.14 7.26 17.73
CA GLU A 32 3.30 7.64 18.54
C GLU A 32 3.36 9.16 18.75
N ILE A 33 3.19 9.95 17.68
CA ILE A 33 3.18 11.41 17.75
C ILE A 33 2.05 11.90 18.65
N LEU A 34 0.84 11.42 18.42
CA LEU A 34 -0.34 11.88 19.16
C LEU A 34 -0.25 11.52 20.65
N VAL A 35 0.18 10.30 20.97
CA VAL A 35 0.35 9.87 22.37
C VAL A 35 1.51 10.59 23.04
N GLY A 36 2.60 10.80 22.30
CA GLY A 36 3.75 11.56 22.79
C GLY A 36 3.39 13.01 23.13
N ASN A 37 2.59 13.68 22.29
CA ASN A 37 2.08 15.02 22.52
C ASN A 37 1.06 15.06 23.69
N MET A 38 0.20 14.06 23.80
CA MET A 38 -0.79 13.95 24.86
C MET A 38 -0.14 13.74 26.24
N PHE A 39 1.00 13.03 26.30
CA PHE A 39 1.70 12.68 27.54
C PHE A 39 3.19 13.05 27.48
N PRO A 40 3.58 14.32 27.25
CA PRO A 40 4.95 14.68 26.93
C PRO A 40 5.96 14.37 28.01
N ASN A 41 5.54 14.41 29.28
CA ASN A 41 6.38 14.15 30.44
C ASN A 41 6.31 12.68 30.94
N ALA A 42 5.44 11.86 30.39
CA ALA A 42 5.36 10.44 30.77
C ALA A 42 6.60 9.70 30.28
N VAL A 43 7.12 8.79 31.09
CA VAL A 43 8.18 7.87 30.69
C VAL A 43 7.54 6.62 30.09
N PHE A 44 7.88 6.32 28.84
CA PHE A 44 7.36 5.14 28.15
C PHE A 44 8.18 3.92 28.54
N PRO A 45 7.54 2.87 29.12
CA PRO A 45 8.26 1.70 29.65
C PRO A 45 9.01 0.91 28.59
N SER A 46 8.61 1.01 27.31
CA SER A 46 9.23 0.27 26.21
C SER A 46 10.71 0.58 26.06
N ASN A 47 11.12 1.85 26.22
CA ASN A 47 12.50 2.28 26.04
C ASN A 47 13.00 3.29 27.07
N GLY A 48 12.19 3.68 28.04
CA GLY A 48 12.52 4.63 29.09
C GLY A 48 12.60 6.09 28.63
N LYS A 49 12.12 6.41 27.42
CA LYS A 49 12.10 7.77 26.87
C LYS A 49 10.83 8.52 27.24
N SER A 50 10.90 9.86 27.19
CA SER A 50 9.73 10.71 27.46
C SER A 50 8.75 10.72 26.29
N GLY A 51 7.49 11.06 26.53
CA GLY A 51 6.51 11.26 25.46
C GLY A 51 6.93 12.32 24.46
N ALA A 52 7.56 13.40 24.92
CA ALA A 52 8.11 14.43 24.01
C ALA A 52 9.17 13.85 23.06
N TRP A 53 10.01 12.93 23.53
CA TRP A 53 10.95 12.19 22.68
C TRP A 53 10.21 11.33 21.64
N HIS A 54 9.17 10.59 22.06
CA HIS A 54 8.37 9.77 21.18
C HIS A 54 7.65 10.58 20.10
N ALA A 55 7.10 11.75 20.45
CA ALA A 55 6.49 12.64 19.47
C ALA A 55 7.51 13.08 18.38
N GLN A 56 8.74 13.44 18.78
CA GLN A 56 9.78 13.81 17.83
C GLN A 56 10.32 12.62 17.02
N HIS A 57 10.43 11.46 17.64
CA HIS A 57 10.85 10.21 17.01
C HIS A 57 9.86 9.79 15.91
N GLY A 58 8.58 9.65 16.23
CA GLY A 58 7.54 9.33 15.27
C GLY A 58 7.46 10.35 14.13
N LYS A 59 7.62 11.64 14.43
CA LYS A 59 7.66 12.72 13.43
C LYS A 59 8.81 12.56 12.43
N THR A 60 9.96 12.07 12.86
CA THR A 60 11.12 11.83 11.97
C THR A 60 10.79 10.77 10.92
N PHE A 61 10.24 9.63 11.33
CA PHE A 61 9.85 8.56 10.41
C PHE A 61 8.66 8.96 9.53
N LEU A 62 7.66 9.59 10.13
CA LEU A 62 6.46 10.02 9.40
C LEU A 62 6.78 11.02 8.30
N ASN A 63 7.71 11.96 8.52
CA ASN A 63 8.12 12.91 7.49
C ASN A 63 8.74 12.23 6.27
N ARG A 64 9.53 11.15 6.48
CA ARG A 64 10.06 10.33 5.39
C ARG A 64 8.93 9.62 4.63
N TRP A 65 7.99 9.01 5.36
CA TRP A 65 6.83 8.33 4.78
C TRP A 65 5.98 9.28 3.92
N ILE A 66 5.69 10.49 4.43
CA ILE A 66 4.97 11.53 3.68
C ILE A 66 5.73 11.91 2.40
N ASP A 67 7.04 12.11 2.51
CA ASP A 67 7.87 12.49 1.38
C ASP A 67 7.85 11.42 0.28
N TRP A 68 7.98 10.15 0.66
CA TRP A 68 7.88 9.04 -0.27
C TRP A 68 6.50 8.95 -0.94
N ARG A 69 5.42 9.03 -0.15
CA ARG A 69 4.05 8.91 -0.69
C ARG A 69 3.70 10.10 -1.58
N THR A 70 4.10 11.29 -1.21
CA THR A 70 3.84 12.51 -2.01
C THR A 70 4.59 12.50 -3.35
N ARG A 71 5.83 11.98 -3.36
CA ARG A 71 6.69 11.99 -4.56
C ARG A 71 6.47 10.78 -5.46
N LEU A 72 6.17 9.64 -4.89
CA LEU A 72 6.25 8.35 -5.56
C LEU A 72 4.92 7.58 -5.60
N GLY A 73 3.91 8.04 -4.86
CA GLY A 73 2.65 7.30 -4.74
C GLY A 73 2.77 6.11 -3.79
N PHE A 74 1.82 5.19 -3.89
CA PHE A 74 1.68 4.04 -3.00
C PHE A 74 2.15 2.74 -3.69
N SER A 75 2.81 1.87 -2.95
CA SER A 75 3.14 0.52 -3.44
C SER A 75 1.92 -0.39 -3.39
N GLU A 76 1.02 -0.14 -2.45
CA GLU A 76 -0.28 -0.80 -2.34
C GLU A 76 -1.35 0.05 -3.07
N TRP A 77 -1.21 0.27 -4.38
CA TRP A 77 -2.12 1.12 -5.18
C TRP A 77 -3.55 0.57 -5.20
N THR A 78 -4.54 1.46 -5.30
CA THR A 78 -5.97 1.16 -5.37
C THR A 78 -6.39 0.04 -4.40
N CYS A 79 -6.05 0.24 -3.14
CA CYS A 79 -6.11 -0.75 -2.09
C CYS A 79 -7.19 -0.39 -1.06
N ASN A 80 -7.80 -1.40 -0.44
CA ASN A 80 -8.73 -1.18 0.67
C ASN A 80 -8.09 -0.50 1.88
N TYR A 81 -6.77 -0.60 2.05
CA TYR A 81 -6.02 0.04 3.15
C TYR A 81 -5.92 1.57 3.04
N TYR A 82 -6.34 2.17 1.92
CA TYR A 82 -6.49 3.63 1.84
C TYR A 82 -7.38 4.18 2.94
N ALA A 83 -8.36 3.40 3.40
CA ALA A 83 -9.20 3.77 4.52
C ALA A 83 -8.43 3.86 5.83
N GLU A 84 -7.62 2.87 6.16
CA GLU A 84 -6.79 2.84 7.37
C GLU A 84 -5.72 3.93 7.36
N ASP A 85 -5.06 4.14 6.21
CA ASP A 85 -4.11 5.24 6.04
C ASP A 85 -4.78 6.59 6.28
N THR A 86 -5.99 6.78 5.74
CA THR A 86 -6.75 8.02 5.91
C THR A 86 -7.13 8.25 7.36
N ILE A 87 -7.52 7.21 8.11
CA ILE A 87 -7.83 7.33 9.56
C ILE A 87 -6.62 7.86 10.33
N ALA A 88 -5.43 7.29 10.07
CA ALA A 88 -4.19 7.72 10.70
C ALA A 88 -3.86 9.19 10.36
N MET A 89 -3.99 9.55 9.09
CA MET A 89 -3.72 10.91 8.62
C MET A 89 -4.74 11.92 9.14
N LEU A 90 -6.02 11.58 9.26
CA LEU A 90 -7.04 12.42 9.86
C LEU A 90 -6.71 12.76 11.31
N GLY A 91 -6.27 11.78 12.10
CA GLY A 91 -5.85 12.02 13.48
C GLY A 91 -4.79 13.12 13.57
N LEU A 92 -3.80 13.10 12.71
CA LEU A 92 -2.76 14.12 12.66
C LEU A 92 -3.23 15.45 12.05
N ALA A 93 -4.03 15.41 10.99
CA ALA A 93 -4.57 16.61 10.36
C ALA A 93 -5.38 17.46 11.34
N PHE A 94 -6.02 16.84 12.33
CA PHE A 94 -6.86 17.54 13.29
C PHE A 94 -6.19 17.77 14.66
N TYR A 95 -5.31 16.87 15.12
CA TYR A 95 -4.79 16.91 16.49
C TYR A 95 -3.28 17.07 16.62
N ALA A 96 -2.51 17.07 15.53
CA ALA A 96 -1.08 17.35 15.66
C ALA A 96 -0.85 18.78 16.20
N ASP A 97 0.21 18.97 16.98
CA ASP A 97 0.60 20.30 17.49
C ASP A 97 1.35 21.13 16.43
N ASP A 98 1.67 20.54 15.30
CA ASP A 98 2.46 21.11 14.21
C ASP A 98 1.57 21.44 13.02
N GLU A 99 1.38 22.73 12.74
CA GLU A 99 0.51 23.21 11.66
C GLU A 99 1.02 22.79 10.26
N GLU A 100 2.32 22.68 10.06
CA GLU A 100 2.86 22.18 8.79
C GLU A 100 2.57 20.69 8.62
N LEU A 101 2.66 19.90 9.67
CA LEU A 101 2.29 18.48 9.65
C LEU A 101 0.79 18.31 9.35
N LYS A 102 -0.08 19.11 9.99
CA LYS A 102 -1.52 19.12 9.69
C LYS A 102 -1.79 19.40 8.20
N ARG A 103 -1.14 20.44 7.68
CA ARG A 103 -1.27 20.83 6.28
C ARG A 103 -0.81 19.72 5.34
N ARG A 104 0.34 19.09 5.61
CA ARG A 104 0.86 17.98 4.79
C ARG A 104 -0.04 16.76 4.81
N MET A 105 -0.58 16.41 5.99
CA MET A 105 -1.55 15.31 6.11
C MET A 105 -2.82 15.58 5.31
N THR A 106 -3.39 16.78 5.43
CA THR A 106 -4.59 17.18 4.67
C THR A 106 -4.34 17.10 3.17
N LEU A 107 -3.19 17.56 2.69
CA LEU A 107 -2.84 17.47 1.27
C LEU A 107 -2.71 16.02 0.79
N LEU A 108 -2.13 15.16 1.61
CA LEU A 108 -1.97 13.74 1.26
C LEU A 108 -3.33 13.01 1.26
N ILE A 109 -4.21 13.31 2.22
CA ILE A 109 -5.61 12.83 2.19
C ILE A 109 -6.30 13.29 0.90
N ASN A 110 -6.14 14.56 0.51
CA ASN A 110 -6.70 15.07 -0.75
C ASN A 110 -6.16 14.31 -1.97
N THR A 111 -4.88 13.95 -1.97
CA THR A 111 -4.26 13.15 -3.03
C THR A 111 -4.88 11.75 -3.11
N MET A 112 -5.07 11.08 -1.97
CA MET A 112 -5.75 9.78 -1.92
C MET A 112 -7.20 9.88 -2.36
N MET A 113 -7.92 10.93 -1.95
CA MET A 113 -9.29 11.17 -2.42
C MET A 113 -9.37 11.40 -3.92
N PHE A 114 -8.35 12.06 -4.51
CA PHE A 114 -8.26 12.21 -5.96
C PHE A 114 -8.00 10.87 -6.66
N ASP A 115 -7.11 10.05 -6.12
CA ASP A 115 -6.85 8.70 -6.63
C ASP A 115 -8.12 7.82 -6.58
N ILE A 116 -8.86 7.86 -5.46
CA ILE A 116 -10.18 7.21 -5.38
C ILE A 116 -11.15 7.75 -6.45
N ALA A 117 -11.20 9.05 -6.65
CA ALA A 117 -12.11 9.69 -7.61
C ALA A 117 -11.88 9.22 -9.06
N ILE A 118 -10.60 9.10 -9.46
CA ILE A 118 -10.27 8.73 -10.83
C ILE A 118 -10.23 7.22 -11.09
N ASN A 119 -10.00 6.39 -10.07
CA ASN A 119 -9.89 4.93 -10.16
C ASN A 119 -11.10 4.16 -9.63
N SER A 120 -12.13 4.84 -9.13
CA SER A 120 -13.40 4.21 -8.77
C SER A 120 -14.46 4.35 -9.86
N PHE A 121 -15.42 3.43 -9.85
CA PHE A 121 -16.57 3.43 -10.73
C PHE A 121 -17.82 2.98 -9.97
N LYS A 122 -18.85 3.82 -9.93
CA LYS A 122 -20.10 3.56 -9.19
C LYS A 122 -19.84 3.12 -7.74
N GLY A 123 -18.86 3.78 -7.10
CA GLY A 123 -18.57 3.63 -5.67
C GLY A 123 -17.66 2.47 -5.26
N HIS A 124 -16.96 1.86 -6.18
CA HIS A 124 -15.96 0.83 -5.86
C HIS A 124 -14.77 0.87 -6.82
N TRP A 125 -13.65 0.26 -6.45
CA TRP A 125 -12.49 0.14 -7.33
C TRP A 125 -12.82 -0.56 -8.64
N ILE A 126 -12.17 -0.15 -9.73
CA ILE A 126 -12.43 -0.71 -11.08
C ILE A 126 -11.86 -2.12 -11.22
N GLY A 127 -10.71 -2.42 -10.58
CA GLY A 127 -10.24 -3.80 -10.56
C GLY A 127 -8.75 -4.05 -10.73
N THR A 128 -7.91 -3.01 -10.96
CA THR A 128 -6.46 -3.19 -10.77
C THR A 128 -6.09 -2.84 -9.35
N HIS A 129 -5.27 -3.67 -8.70
CA HIS A 129 -4.94 -3.54 -7.28
C HIS A 129 -3.48 -3.92 -7.00
N GLY A 130 -2.78 -3.11 -6.21
CA GLY A 130 -1.51 -3.48 -5.61
C GLY A 130 -1.70 -4.46 -4.46
N ARG A 131 -2.84 -4.38 -3.77
CA ARG A 131 -3.22 -5.30 -2.71
C ARG A 131 -4.73 -5.39 -2.57
N THR A 132 -5.27 -6.61 -2.55
CA THR A 132 -6.69 -6.84 -2.33
C THR A 132 -6.96 -8.22 -1.70
N TYR A 133 -8.22 -8.52 -1.43
CA TYR A 133 -8.69 -9.78 -0.87
C TYR A 133 -9.85 -10.34 -1.70
N ALA A 134 -10.02 -11.67 -1.67
CA ALA A 134 -11.05 -12.35 -2.43
C ALA A 134 -12.46 -11.76 -2.23
N ARG A 135 -12.80 -11.41 -0.98
CA ARG A 135 -14.11 -10.83 -0.64
C ARG A 135 -14.38 -9.52 -1.39
N PHE A 136 -13.37 -8.68 -1.60
CA PHE A 136 -13.52 -7.40 -2.29
C PHE A 136 -13.54 -7.55 -3.82
N LEU A 137 -12.88 -8.57 -4.36
CA LEU A 137 -12.93 -8.86 -5.79
C LEU A 137 -14.28 -9.45 -6.23
N VAL A 138 -14.86 -10.33 -5.42
CA VAL A 138 -16.16 -10.94 -5.73
C VAL A 138 -17.34 -10.05 -5.31
N ASN A 139 -17.13 -9.15 -4.38
CA ASN A 139 -18.14 -8.21 -3.89
C ASN A 139 -17.52 -6.81 -3.62
N PRO A 140 -17.22 -6.06 -4.70
CA PRO A 140 -16.50 -4.78 -4.57
C PRO A 140 -17.22 -3.73 -3.72
N GLN A 141 -18.54 -3.82 -3.55
CA GLN A 141 -19.29 -2.92 -2.68
C GLN A 141 -18.89 -3.04 -1.20
N MET A 142 -18.29 -4.17 -0.80
CA MET A 142 -17.80 -4.38 0.57
C MET A 142 -16.44 -3.75 0.83
N ASP A 143 -15.81 -3.15 -0.18
CA ASP A 143 -14.54 -2.45 0.01
C ASP A 143 -14.72 -1.18 0.84
N SER A 144 -13.74 -0.87 1.67
CA SER A 144 -13.74 0.28 2.59
C SER A 144 -13.87 1.65 1.91
N ILE A 145 -13.56 1.73 0.60
CA ILE A 145 -13.78 2.98 -0.15
C ILE A 145 -15.24 3.21 -0.53
N SER A 146 -16.09 2.19 -0.54
CA SER A 146 -17.48 2.34 -0.96
C SER A 146 -18.27 3.33 -0.09
N PRO A 147 -18.20 3.30 1.26
CA PRO A 147 -18.77 4.32 2.12
C PRO A 147 -18.21 5.73 1.88
N ILE A 148 -16.90 5.83 1.58
CA ILE A 148 -16.24 7.10 1.24
C ILE A 148 -16.83 7.68 -0.06
N CYS A 149 -16.89 6.86 -1.11
CA CYS A 149 -17.50 7.25 -2.38
C CYS A 149 -18.97 7.68 -2.20
N ARG A 150 -19.73 6.95 -1.39
CA ARG A 150 -21.13 7.29 -1.10
C ARG A 150 -21.26 8.65 -0.44
N MET A 151 -20.41 8.93 0.53
CA MET A 151 -20.48 10.18 1.29
C MET A 151 -20.06 11.41 0.47
N TYR A 152 -19.02 11.29 -0.34
CA TYR A 152 -18.40 12.44 -1.00
C TYR A 152 -18.68 12.54 -2.49
N PHE A 153 -18.92 11.42 -3.18
CA PHE A 153 -19.11 11.40 -4.63
C PHE A 153 -20.55 11.06 -5.06
N GLY A 154 -21.37 10.59 -4.11
CA GLY A 154 -22.78 10.28 -4.36
C GLY A 154 -23.05 8.85 -4.84
N ASP A 155 -22.02 8.10 -5.17
CA ASP A 155 -22.07 6.69 -5.58
C ASP A 155 -21.45 5.79 -4.53
N GLY A 156 -21.91 4.55 -4.41
CA GLY A 156 -21.38 3.55 -3.48
C GLY A 156 -22.42 3.05 -2.50
N ASP A 157 -21.98 2.17 -1.61
CA ASP A 157 -22.79 1.53 -0.59
C ASP A 157 -22.27 1.86 0.80
N ILE A 158 -23.16 1.96 1.79
CA ILE A 158 -22.80 2.16 3.19
C ILE A 158 -22.82 0.86 4.00
N ASP A 159 -23.24 -0.25 3.38
CA ASP A 159 -23.28 -1.57 4.01
C ASP A 159 -21.92 -2.28 4.00
N GLY A 160 -20.83 -1.55 3.67
CA GLY A 160 -19.48 -2.10 3.75
C GLY A 160 -19.12 -2.52 5.17
N ASP A 161 -18.41 -3.63 5.30
CA ASP A 161 -17.92 -4.16 6.59
C ASP A 161 -17.05 -3.14 7.34
N ILE A 162 -16.47 -2.17 6.62
CA ILE A 162 -15.53 -1.18 7.16
C ILE A 162 -15.98 0.22 6.75
N ALA A 163 -16.93 0.79 7.49
CA ALA A 163 -17.31 2.19 7.35
C ALA A 163 -16.48 3.16 8.24
N ASP A 164 -15.50 2.65 8.96
CA ASP A 164 -14.77 3.37 10.01
C ASP A 164 -14.15 4.66 9.49
N CYS A 165 -13.52 4.61 8.31
CA CYS A 165 -12.91 5.78 7.70
C CYS A 165 -13.94 6.85 7.36
N ALA A 166 -15.05 6.48 6.73
CA ALA A 166 -16.12 7.41 6.37
C ALA A 166 -16.73 8.05 7.63
N ILE A 167 -16.93 7.26 8.69
CA ILE A 167 -17.39 7.74 9.99
C ILE A 167 -16.40 8.73 10.60
N MET A 168 -15.10 8.42 10.59
CA MET A 168 -14.08 9.33 11.10
C MET A 168 -14.00 10.62 10.29
N MET A 169 -14.08 10.54 8.95
CA MET A 169 -14.15 11.74 8.10
C MET A 169 -15.35 12.61 8.43
N ALA A 170 -16.51 12.01 8.72
CA ALA A 170 -17.70 12.73 9.14
C ALA A 170 -17.53 13.37 10.54
N ILE A 171 -16.97 12.65 11.51
CA ILE A 171 -16.71 13.15 12.87
C ILE A 171 -15.77 14.36 12.84
N TYR A 172 -14.71 14.29 12.02
CA TYR A 172 -13.75 15.39 11.85
C TYR A 172 -14.25 16.51 10.93
N ASP A 173 -15.43 16.38 10.34
CA ASP A 173 -15.95 17.33 9.35
C ASP A 173 -14.99 17.60 8.19
N TYR A 174 -14.26 16.55 7.76
CA TYR A 174 -13.33 16.63 6.63
C TYR A 174 -14.09 17.02 5.36
N LYS A 175 -13.56 17.98 4.62
CA LYS A 175 -14.15 18.45 3.36
C LYS A 175 -13.26 18.10 2.18
N VAL A 176 -13.77 17.27 1.29
CA VAL A 176 -13.11 17.00 0.01
C VAL A 176 -13.15 18.26 -0.86
N PRO A 177 -12.00 18.66 -1.45
CA PRO A 177 -11.98 19.77 -2.41
C PRO A 177 -12.97 19.56 -3.56
N GLU A 178 -13.71 20.61 -3.92
CA GLU A 178 -14.74 20.56 -4.98
C GLU A 178 -14.20 20.05 -6.33
N ALA A 179 -12.96 20.35 -6.65
CA ALA A 179 -12.29 19.86 -7.85
C ALA A 179 -12.19 18.33 -7.91
N ILE A 180 -11.97 17.67 -6.75
CA ILE A 180 -11.92 16.22 -6.64
C ILE A 180 -13.31 15.61 -6.81
N VAL A 181 -14.34 16.23 -6.19
CA VAL A 181 -15.73 15.80 -6.36
C VAL A 181 -16.14 15.90 -7.84
N LYS A 182 -15.78 16.98 -8.52
CA LYS A 182 -16.03 17.14 -9.95
C LYS A 182 -15.31 16.09 -10.80
N ALA A 183 -14.09 15.72 -10.43
CA ALA A 183 -13.36 14.65 -11.13
C ALA A 183 -14.03 13.28 -10.96
N ALA A 184 -14.57 12.98 -9.75
CA ALA A 184 -15.32 11.74 -9.51
C ALA A 184 -16.64 11.69 -10.29
N GLN A 185 -17.28 12.82 -10.47
CA GLN A 185 -18.60 13.00 -11.10
C GLN A 185 -18.51 13.49 -12.56
N ASP A 186 -17.34 13.37 -13.20
CA ASP A 186 -17.11 13.86 -14.56
C ASP A 186 -18.14 13.23 -15.53
N PRO A 187 -18.99 14.04 -16.19
CA PRO A 187 -20.02 13.56 -17.10
C PRO A 187 -19.49 13.27 -18.50
N SER A 188 -18.20 13.38 -18.72
CA SER A 188 -17.58 13.13 -20.04
C SER A 188 -17.90 11.73 -20.54
N PRO A 189 -18.16 11.55 -21.85
CA PRO A 189 -18.47 10.24 -22.41
C PRO A 189 -17.30 9.26 -22.28
N VAL A 190 -16.09 9.77 -22.14
CA VAL A 190 -14.86 9.01 -21.89
C VAL A 190 -13.94 9.81 -20.98
N MET A 191 -13.46 9.17 -19.92
CA MET A 191 -12.37 9.65 -19.08
C MET A 191 -11.21 8.68 -19.14
N ILE A 192 -9.99 9.19 -19.35
CA ILE A 192 -8.75 8.40 -19.30
C ILE A 192 -7.84 9.00 -18.24
N SER A 193 -7.37 8.18 -17.31
CA SER A 193 -6.29 8.53 -16.38
C SER A 193 -5.08 7.64 -16.58
N LYS A 194 -3.90 8.20 -16.30
CA LYS A 194 -2.61 7.51 -16.34
C LYS A 194 -1.80 7.95 -15.15
N GLU A 195 -1.33 7.00 -14.37
CA GLU A 195 -0.61 7.25 -13.13
C GLU A 195 0.58 6.31 -13.01
N ARG A 196 1.59 6.73 -12.29
CA ARG A 196 2.65 5.84 -11.82
C ARG A 196 2.59 5.75 -10.30
N MET A 197 2.51 4.54 -9.79
CA MET A 197 2.59 4.23 -8.37
C MET A 197 3.89 3.52 -8.05
N SER A 198 4.57 3.95 -6.99
CA SER A 198 5.87 3.45 -6.54
C SER A 198 6.98 3.58 -7.60
N ILE A 199 8.11 2.88 -7.39
CA ILE A 199 9.28 2.86 -8.27
C ILE A 199 9.86 1.45 -8.34
N ASP A 200 10.62 1.16 -9.39
CA ASP A 200 11.44 -0.05 -9.40
C ASP A 200 12.62 0.10 -8.43
N THR A 201 12.93 -0.98 -7.72
CA THR A 201 14.04 -1.00 -6.73
C THR A 201 15.37 -0.61 -7.34
N LYS A 202 15.65 -1.02 -8.59
CA LYS A 202 16.87 -0.66 -9.34
C LYS A 202 17.01 0.85 -9.57
N ASP A 203 15.89 1.59 -9.61
CA ASP A 203 15.85 3.03 -9.87
C ASP A 203 15.83 3.87 -8.58
N ALA A 204 15.75 3.22 -7.41
CA ALA A 204 15.58 3.89 -6.11
C ALA A 204 16.66 4.93 -5.83
N LYS A 205 17.92 4.64 -6.15
CA LYS A 205 19.04 5.60 -5.96
C LYS A 205 18.88 6.86 -6.81
N TYR A 206 18.29 6.76 -7.99
CA TYR A 206 17.98 7.94 -8.81
C TYR A 206 16.99 8.88 -8.12
N TYR A 207 16.08 8.32 -7.33
CA TYR A 207 15.12 9.08 -6.52
C TYR A 207 15.65 9.50 -5.14
N GLY A 208 16.94 9.26 -4.85
CA GLY A 208 17.57 9.59 -3.58
C GLY A 208 17.23 8.62 -2.44
N ILE A 209 16.79 7.40 -2.79
CA ILE A 209 16.43 6.35 -1.82
C ILE A 209 17.43 5.20 -1.98
N ASP A 210 18.52 5.25 -1.18
CA ASP A 210 19.55 4.20 -1.22
C ASP A 210 19.13 3.02 -0.33
N PRO A 211 18.98 1.78 -0.85
CA PRO A 211 18.69 0.59 -0.06
C PRO A 211 19.79 0.24 0.94
N ALA A 212 21.02 0.69 0.73
CA ALA A 212 22.12 0.51 1.68
C ALA A 212 22.01 1.46 2.89
N ASP A 213 21.25 2.55 2.79
CA ASP A 213 20.99 3.45 3.90
C ASP A 213 19.87 2.88 4.77
N PHE A 214 20.19 2.62 6.06
CA PHE A 214 19.24 2.08 7.03
C PHE A 214 17.98 2.94 7.17
N ASP A 215 18.12 4.24 7.04
CA ASP A 215 17.02 5.19 7.13
C ASP A 215 15.98 5.05 6.03
N ASN A 216 16.35 4.43 4.91
CA ASN A 216 15.46 4.19 3.77
C ASN A 216 14.86 2.77 3.76
N ILE A 217 15.29 1.88 4.65
CA ILE A 217 14.90 0.46 4.59
C ILE A 217 13.37 0.27 4.62
N MET A 218 12.66 1.13 5.34
CA MET A 218 11.21 1.04 5.49
C MET A 218 10.45 1.37 4.20
N PHE A 219 11.04 2.14 3.28
CA PHE A 219 10.48 2.30 1.94
C PHE A 219 10.41 0.95 1.21
N PHE A 220 11.51 0.20 1.23
CA PHE A 220 11.60 -1.11 0.58
C PHE A 220 10.73 -2.17 1.26
N TRP A 221 10.62 -2.11 2.60
CA TRP A 221 9.74 -3.00 3.33
C TRP A 221 8.26 -2.75 3.01
N GLY A 222 7.86 -1.49 2.81
CA GLY A 222 6.52 -1.16 2.31
C GLY A 222 6.20 -1.82 0.96
N MET A 223 7.22 -2.06 0.13
CA MET A 223 7.11 -2.82 -1.12
C MET A 223 7.29 -4.34 -0.94
N GLN A 224 7.41 -4.84 0.29
CA GLN A 224 7.71 -6.24 0.63
C GLN A 224 9.07 -6.73 0.10
N VAL A 225 10.04 -5.84 -0.07
CA VAL A 225 11.39 -6.13 -0.56
C VAL A 225 12.35 -6.27 0.63
N TYR A 226 12.16 -7.30 1.44
CA TYR A 226 12.93 -7.51 2.69
C TYR A 226 14.30 -8.12 2.43
N ASP A 227 14.38 -9.04 1.50
CA ASP A 227 15.48 -9.98 1.27
C ASP A 227 16.14 -9.77 -0.11
N ALA A 228 15.83 -8.70 -0.83
CA ALA A 228 16.60 -8.29 -1.99
C ALA A 228 18.07 -7.99 -1.61
N LYS A 229 19.00 -8.29 -2.51
CA LYS A 229 20.46 -8.20 -2.27
C LYS A 229 20.87 -6.86 -1.64
N ASP A 230 20.35 -5.75 -2.15
CA ASP A 230 20.69 -4.42 -1.68
C ASP A 230 20.06 -4.05 -0.31
N CYS A 231 18.99 -4.76 0.09
CA CYS A 231 18.25 -4.51 1.34
C CYS A 231 18.62 -5.47 2.47
N ILE A 232 19.11 -6.68 2.13
CA ILE A 232 19.20 -7.81 3.07
C ILE A 232 20.03 -7.51 4.32
N ALA A 233 21.15 -6.79 4.17
CA ALA A 233 22.04 -6.48 5.29
C ALA A 233 21.33 -5.55 6.32
N ASN A 234 20.54 -4.61 5.87
CA ASN A 234 19.76 -3.72 6.72
C ASN A 234 18.55 -4.44 7.32
N SER A 235 17.88 -5.27 6.54
CA SER A 235 16.80 -6.13 7.05
C SER A 235 17.28 -7.03 8.18
N ALA A 236 18.42 -7.66 8.05
CA ALA A 236 19.00 -8.52 9.08
C ALA A 236 19.29 -7.80 10.40
N LYS A 237 19.70 -6.53 10.36
CA LYS A 237 19.95 -5.74 11.59
C LYS A 237 18.72 -5.63 12.48
N VAL A 238 17.52 -5.61 11.90
CA VAL A 238 16.25 -5.48 12.62
C VAL A 238 15.62 -6.84 12.87
N MET A 239 15.54 -7.68 11.85
CA MET A 239 14.79 -8.93 11.90
C MET A 239 15.49 -9.99 12.76
N THR A 240 16.83 -10.06 12.73
CA THR A 240 17.57 -11.03 13.53
C THR A 240 17.40 -10.82 15.04
N PRO A 241 17.59 -9.62 15.60
CA PRO A 241 17.37 -9.39 17.03
C PRO A 241 15.91 -9.63 17.47
N SER A 242 14.96 -9.42 16.56
CA SER A 242 13.53 -9.57 16.83
C SER A 242 12.99 -10.97 16.55
N ASN A 243 13.84 -11.89 16.15
CA ASN A 243 13.50 -13.26 15.76
C ASN A 243 12.39 -13.37 14.71
N TRP A 244 12.32 -12.37 13.82
CA TRP A 244 11.33 -12.33 12.76
C TRP A 244 11.96 -12.69 11.40
N MET A 245 11.35 -13.63 10.70
CA MET A 245 11.82 -14.14 9.40
C MET A 245 13.30 -14.58 9.36
N ASN A 246 13.89 -14.96 10.49
CA ASN A 246 15.30 -15.26 10.62
C ASN A 246 15.82 -16.32 9.65
N GLU A 247 15.10 -17.43 9.51
CA GLU A 247 15.50 -18.51 8.60
C GLU A 247 15.59 -18.01 7.16
N ARG A 248 14.57 -17.27 6.73
CA ARG A 248 14.53 -16.69 5.37
C ARG A 248 15.66 -15.68 5.17
N ILE A 249 15.82 -14.72 6.07
CA ILE A 249 16.85 -13.67 5.98
C ILE A 249 18.26 -14.30 5.96
N ASN A 250 18.54 -15.25 6.83
CA ASN A 250 19.83 -15.92 6.88
C ASN A 250 20.09 -16.74 5.62
N ALA A 251 19.09 -17.45 5.09
CA ALA A 251 19.22 -18.19 3.84
C ALA A 251 19.63 -17.29 2.65
N TYR A 252 19.03 -16.09 2.56
CA TYR A 252 19.39 -15.13 1.51
C TYR A 252 20.71 -14.43 1.75
N LEU A 253 21.07 -14.12 2.99
CA LEU A 253 22.43 -13.65 3.32
C LEU A 253 23.50 -14.64 2.88
N ASP A 254 23.30 -15.92 3.18
CA ASP A 254 24.22 -16.97 2.77
C ASP A 254 24.25 -17.16 1.26
N LYS A 255 23.08 -17.13 0.60
CA LYS A 255 22.99 -17.18 -0.87
C LYS A 255 23.81 -16.07 -1.51
N TYR A 256 23.61 -14.82 -1.12
CA TYR A 256 24.31 -13.68 -1.70
C TYR A 256 25.82 -13.73 -1.42
N ARG A 257 26.21 -14.12 -0.21
CA ARG A 257 27.61 -14.32 0.15
C ARG A 257 28.29 -15.39 -0.71
N LEU A 258 27.62 -16.50 -0.96
CA LEU A 258 28.15 -17.56 -1.82
C LEU A 258 28.31 -17.11 -3.27
N CYS A 259 27.35 -16.37 -3.81
CA CYS A 259 27.45 -15.79 -5.14
C CYS A 259 28.66 -14.84 -5.25
N ASP A 260 28.80 -13.93 -4.28
CA ASP A 260 29.92 -12.97 -4.26
C ASP A 260 31.28 -13.68 -4.15
N LEU A 261 31.41 -14.73 -3.32
CA LEU A 261 32.63 -15.54 -3.21
C LEU A 261 32.94 -16.30 -4.49
N ALA A 262 31.91 -16.74 -5.22
CA ALA A 262 32.07 -17.44 -6.48
C ALA A 262 32.30 -16.51 -7.68
N GLY A 263 32.12 -15.20 -7.49
CA GLY A 263 32.22 -14.22 -8.57
C GLY A 263 31.10 -14.36 -9.65
N ILE A 264 29.94 -14.91 -9.27
CA ILE A 264 28.82 -15.13 -10.17
C ILE A 264 27.66 -14.18 -9.84
N PRO A 265 26.86 -13.75 -10.83
CA PRO A 265 25.61 -13.05 -10.56
C PRO A 265 24.69 -13.89 -9.69
N CYS A 266 24.04 -13.26 -8.73
CA CYS A 266 23.03 -13.90 -7.91
C CYS A 266 21.67 -13.33 -8.29
N ASP A 267 20.86 -14.16 -8.90
CA ASP A 267 19.50 -13.75 -9.23
C ASP A 267 18.67 -13.57 -7.96
N GLU A 268 18.01 -12.44 -7.88
CA GLU A 268 17.01 -12.18 -6.84
C GLU A 268 15.75 -13.02 -7.14
N ASP A 269 15.06 -13.41 -6.07
CA ASP A 269 13.75 -13.99 -6.24
C ASP A 269 12.76 -12.90 -6.76
N PRO A 270 12.10 -13.11 -7.91
CA PRO A 270 11.19 -12.14 -8.46
C PRO A 270 10.05 -11.72 -7.52
N ASP A 271 9.68 -12.57 -6.55
CA ASP A 271 8.63 -12.28 -5.58
C ASP A 271 8.95 -11.09 -4.68
N PHE A 272 10.23 -10.79 -4.47
CA PHE A 272 10.65 -9.63 -3.65
C PHE A 272 10.36 -8.29 -4.30
N THR A 273 10.10 -8.28 -5.59
CA THR A 273 9.81 -7.06 -6.35
C THR A 273 8.35 -6.97 -6.77
N ALA A 274 7.47 -7.80 -6.20
CA ALA A 274 6.07 -7.90 -6.61
C ALA A 274 5.27 -6.59 -6.45
N MET A 275 5.64 -5.73 -5.50
CA MET A 275 4.96 -4.46 -5.22
C MET A 275 5.76 -3.23 -5.66
N THR A 276 6.64 -3.36 -6.63
CA THR A 276 7.41 -2.22 -7.17
C THR A 276 6.55 -1.36 -8.10
N GLN A 277 7.17 -0.60 -9.00
CA GLN A 277 6.46 0.34 -9.89
C GLN A 277 5.26 -0.31 -10.62
N ALA A 278 4.15 0.41 -10.59
CA ALA A 278 2.97 0.12 -11.40
C ALA A 278 2.58 1.36 -12.20
N ASP A 279 2.43 1.19 -13.52
CA ASP A 279 1.95 2.22 -14.43
C ASP A 279 0.46 1.95 -14.70
N LEU A 280 -0.41 2.69 -14.04
CA LEU A 280 -1.85 2.49 -14.10
C LEU A 280 -2.45 3.20 -15.30
N TYR A 281 -3.35 2.53 -15.98
CA TYR A 281 -4.16 3.09 -17.05
C TYR A 281 -5.63 2.79 -16.76
N THR A 282 -6.45 3.83 -16.62
CA THR A 282 -7.88 3.71 -16.37
C THR A 282 -8.67 4.36 -17.49
N TYR A 283 -9.67 3.64 -18.00
CA TYR A 283 -10.64 4.10 -18.99
C TYR A 283 -12.05 3.96 -18.42
N LYS A 284 -12.79 5.06 -18.33
CA LYS A 284 -14.16 5.08 -17.83
C LYS A 284 -15.11 5.68 -18.86
N THR A 285 -16.31 5.13 -18.90
CA THR A 285 -17.51 5.67 -19.56
C THR A 285 -18.65 5.70 -18.56
N PRO A 286 -19.81 6.29 -18.87
CA PRO A 286 -20.98 6.19 -17.99
C PRO A 286 -21.48 4.75 -17.76
N ASP A 287 -21.16 3.81 -18.66
CA ASP A 287 -21.72 2.47 -18.66
C ASP A 287 -20.74 1.43 -18.05
N TYR A 288 -19.44 1.62 -18.23
CA TYR A 288 -18.40 0.68 -17.79
C TYR A 288 -17.07 1.36 -17.56
N ALA A 289 -16.20 0.66 -16.83
CA ALA A 289 -14.82 1.07 -16.63
C ALA A 289 -13.87 -0.13 -16.77
N VAL A 290 -12.64 0.16 -17.20
CA VAL A 290 -11.55 -0.82 -17.35
C VAL A 290 -10.27 -0.20 -16.81
N SER A 291 -9.51 -0.94 -16.02
CA SER A 291 -8.20 -0.50 -15.54
C SER A 291 -7.14 -1.60 -15.68
N CYS A 292 -5.91 -1.18 -15.89
CA CYS A 292 -4.76 -2.06 -16.06
C CYS A 292 -3.50 -1.42 -15.47
N ALA A 293 -2.72 -2.21 -14.75
CA ALA A 293 -1.32 -1.91 -14.46
C ALA A 293 -0.50 -2.37 -15.69
N GLN A 294 -0.04 -1.40 -16.48
CA GLN A 294 0.57 -1.63 -17.80
C GLN A 294 1.83 -2.44 -17.71
N ASP A 295 1.85 -3.59 -18.38
CA ASP A 295 2.98 -4.51 -18.41
C ASP A 295 3.55 -4.86 -17.03
N PHE A 296 2.67 -4.87 -16.01
CA PHE A 296 3.07 -5.14 -14.63
C PHE A 296 3.53 -6.59 -14.50
N ARG A 297 4.79 -6.75 -14.17
CA ARG A 297 5.35 -8.04 -13.86
C ARG A 297 6.59 -7.84 -13.00
N LYS A 298 6.38 -7.82 -11.70
CA LYS A 298 7.46 -7.60 -10.74
C LYS A 298 7.81 -8.88 -10.00
N GLY A 299 6.84 -9.66 -9.58
CA GLY A 299 7.05 -10.94 -8.93
C GLY A 299 6.71 -12.13 -9.82
N LYS A 300 7.21 -13.29 -9.46
CA LYS A 300 6.83 -14.57 -10.03
C LYS A 300 5.42 -14.95 -9.59
N LEU A 301 5.14 -14.72 -8.31
CA LEU A 301 3.84 -14.87 -7.67
C LEU A 301 3.29 -13.49 -7.37
N GLY A 302 2.07 -13.24 -7.76
CA GLY A 302 1.37 -12.02 -7.41
C GLY A 302 0.45 -12.25 -6.22
N TYR A 303 0.97 -12.30 -5.00
CA TYR A 303 0.23 -12.69 -3.80
C TYR A 303 -1.16 -12.06 -3.67
N GLN A 304 -1.27 -10.77 -3.85
CA GLN A 304 -2.51 -10.01 -3.73
C GLN A 304 -2.71 -8.99 -4.86
N GLN A 305 -1.78 -8.91 -5.81
CA GLN A 305 -1.86 -7.98 -6.93
C GLN A 305 -2.86 -8.47 -7.96
N HIS A 306 -3.62 -7.53 -8.51
CA HIS A 306 -4.49 -7.72 -9.66
C HIS A 306 -4.08 -6.74 -10.76
N PRO A 307 -3.49 -7.21 -11.88
CA PRO A 307 -2.96 -6.32 -12.89
C PRO A 307 -4.03 -5.68 -13.77
N TRP A 308 -5.27 -6.23 -13.85
CA TRP A 308 -6.34 -5.61 -14.60
C TRP A 308 -7.72 -6.05 -14.13
N GLY A 309 -8.70 -5.23 -14.42
CA GLY A 309 -10.10 -5.56 -14.21
C GLY A 309 -11.03 -4.64 -15.00
N ALA A 310 -12.25 -5.09 -15.19
CA ALA A 310 -13.31 -4.30 -15.80
C ALA A 310 -14.60 -4.44 -14.98
N THR A 311 -15.44 -3.41 -15.03
CA THR A 311 -16.71 -3.39 -14.30
C THR A 311 -17.79 -2.64 -15.05
N LEU A 312 -19.03 -3.11 -14.92
CA LEU A 312 -20.25 -2.42 -15.34
C LEU A 312 -21.01 -1.83 -14.11
N GLY A 313 -20.46 -2.04 -12.93
CA GLY A 313 -21.03 -1.65 -11.64
C GLY A 313 -20.75 -2.70 -10.58
N GLY A 314 -21.05 -2.41 -9.32
CA GLY A 314 -20.64 -3.18 -8.15
C GLY A 314 -21.00 -4.68 -8.11
N ARG A 315 -21.83 -5.15 -9.04
CA ARG A 315 -22.24 -6.58 -9.15
C ARG A 315 -21.83 -7.23 -10.46
N ALA A 316 -21.08 -6.54 -11.31
CA ALA A 316 -20.72 -7.05 -12.63
C ALA A 316 -19.24 -6.70 -12.88
N VAL A 317 -18.35 -7.52 -12.34
CA VAL A 317 -16.91 -7.39 -12.45
C VAL A 317 -16.33 -8.49 -13.33
N VAL A 318 -15.26 -8.17 -14.05
CA VAL A 318 -14.54 -9.08 -14.93
C VAL A 318 -13.05 -8.95 -14.68
N PHE A 319 -12.41 -10.06 -14.43
CA PHE A 319 -10.95 -10.18 -14.36
C PHE A 319 -10.53 -11.59 -14.76
N THR A 320 -9.27 -11.81 -15.04
CA THR A 320 -8.71 -13.15 -15.20
C THR A 320 -7.62 -13.38 -14.18
N ASN A 321 -7.53 -14.60 -13.71
CA ASN A 321 -6.60 -15.03 -12.70
C ASN A 321 -5.95 -16.36 -13.10
N HIS A 322 -4.69 -16.55 -12.74
CA HIS A 322 -4.08 -17.88 -12.70
C HIS A 322 -4.11 -18.32 -11.23
N PRO A 323 -4.98 -19.27 -10.85
CA PRO A 323 -5.20 -19.61 -9.45
C PRO A 323 -3.93 -20.20 -8.81
N GLY A 324 -3.70 -19.82 -7.54
CA GLY A 324 -2.65 -20.41 -6.71
C GLY A 324 -3.20 -21.59 -5.92
N SER A 325 -3.74 -21.33 -4.73
CA SER A 325 -4.31 -22.31 -3.83
C SER A 325 -5.83 -22.41 -3.97
N MET A 326 -6.39 -23.58 -3.66
CA MET A 326 -7.84 -23.77 -3.50
C MET A 326 -8.34 -23.24 -2.14
N GLU A 327 -7.44 -22.98 -1.20
CA GLU A 327 -7.79 -22.48 0.13
C GLU A 327 -8.05 -20.98 0.08
N TYR A 328 -9.21 -20.54 0.53
CA TYR A 328 -9.69 -19.16 0.44
C TYR A 328 -8.78 -18.15 1.17
N ASN A 329 -8.14 -18.58 2.24
CA ASN A 329 -7.27 -17.72 3.07
C ASN A 329 -5.82 -17.69 2.59
N ASP A 330 -5.42 -18.52 1.65
CA ASP A 330 -4.09 -18.50 1.07
C ASP A 330 -3.89 -17.27 0.17
N ARG A 331 -2.64 -16.98 -0.14
CA ARG A 331 -2.25 -15.86 -1.02
C ARG A 331 -1.04 -16.26 -1.85
N PRO A 332 -1.16 -16.39 -3.16
CA PRO A 332 -2.38 -16.28 -3.98
C PRO A 332 -3.33 -17.46 -3.74
N ASN A 333 -4.61 -17.23 -3.94
CA ASN A 333 -5.65 -18.26 -3.89
C ASN A 333 -6.41 -18.37 -5.23
N LEU A 334 -7.56 -18.99 -5.21
CA LEU A 334 -8.39 -19.16 -6.42
C LEU A 334 -8.88 -17.83 -7.01
N ILE A 335 -9.02 -16.77 -6.20
CA ILE A 335 -9.63 -15.49 -6.60
C ILE A 335 -8.64 -14.34 -6.47
N THR A 336 -7.94 -14.24 -5.34
CA THR A 336 -7.06 -13.12 -5.02
C THR A 336 -5.62 -13.41 -5.39
N GLY A 337 -4.97 -12.44 -6.02
CA GLY A 337 -3.62 -12.56 -6.53
C GLY A 337 -3.55 -13.47 -7.75
N ASN A 338 -2.35 -13.79 -8.20
CA ASN A 338 -2.11 -14.67 -9.33
C ASN A 338 -0.89 -15.53 -9.05
N TRP A 339 -0.95 -16.81 -9.32
CA TRP A 339 0.22 -17.68 -9.24
C TRP A 339 1.31 -17.23 -10.20
N HIS A 340 0.92 -16.92 -11.44
CA HIS A 340 1.74 -16.27 -12.44
C HIS A 340 0.96 -15.09 -13.00
N LEU A 341 1.41 -13.89 -12.69
CA LEU A 341 0.78 -12.67 -13.17
C LEU A 341 0.77 -12.64 -14.70
N PRO A 342 -0.37 -12.26 -15.35
CA PRO A 342 -0.34 -11.99 -16.76
C PRO A 342 0.56 -10.79 -17.06
N ARG A 343 1.13 -10.77 -18.28
CA ARG A 343 1.56 -9.53 -18.91
C ARG A 343 0.31 -8.93 -19.54
N ALA A 344 -0.12 -7.78 -19.04
CA ALA A 344 -1.34 -7.13 -19.48
C ALA A 344 -1.02 -5.72 -19.99
N VAL A 345 -1.63 -5.34 -21.08
CA VAL A 345 -1.56 -3.98 -21.63
C VAL A 345 -2.95 -3.51 -22.00
N GLN A 346 -3.21 -2.23 -21.82
CA GLN A 346 -4.49 -1.59 -22.15
C GLN A 346 -4.28 -0.44 -23.12
N HIS A 347 -5.15 -0.35 -24.11
CA HIS A 347 -5.35 0.85 -24.92
C HIS A 347 -6.85 1.14 -24.97
N GLU A 348 -7.25 2.29 -24.45
CA GLU A 348 -8.66 2.65 -24.29
C GLU A 348 -9.43 1.54 -23.57
N ASN A 349 -10.48 0.99 -24.17
CA ASN A 349 -11.33 -0.06 -23.62
C ASN A 349 -10.89 -1.49 -23.99
N VAL A 350 -9.72 -1.67 -24.56
CA VAL A 350 -9.19 -2.98 -24.96
C VAL A 350 -8.03 -3.37 -24.05
N VAL A 351 -8.12 -4.52 -23.42
CA VAL A 351 -7.04 -5.13 -22.63
C VAL A 351 -6.58 -6.42 -23.29
N LEU A 352 -5.29 -6.56 -23.47
CA LEU A 352 -4.63 -7.78 -23.93
C LEU A 352 -3.84 -8.38 -22.77
N CYS A 353 -4.11 -9.65 -22.44
CA CYS A 353 -3.41 -10.39 -21.41
C CYS A 353 -2.68 -11.59 -21.97
N ILE A 354 -1.43 -11.80 -21.57
CA ILE A 354 -0.62 -12.96 -21.95
C ILE A 354 -0.20 -13.68 -20.68
N TYR A 355 -0.59 -14.94 -20.57
CA TYR A 355 -0.13 -15.87 -19.54
C TYR A 355 0.94 -16.81 -20.13
N ARG A 356 2.07 -16.91 -19.45
CA ARG A 356 3.10 -17.90 -19.78
C ARG A 356 3.31 -18.81 -18.58
N CYS A 357 2.48 -19.82 -18.48
CA CYS A 357 2.58 -20.81 -17.40
C CYS A 357 3.75 -21.76 -17.67
N PRO A 358 4.59 -22.08 -16.67
CA PRO A 358 5.54 -23.18 -16.75
C PRO A 358 4.82 -24.52 -16.95
N ALA A 359 5.56 -25.54 -17.42
CA ALA A 359 4.99 -26.87 -17.66
C ALA A 359 4.53 -27.58 -16.38
N ASP A 360 5.03 -27.17 -15.23
CA ASP A 360 4.73 -27.68 -13.89
C ASP A 360 3.74 -26.81 -13.10
N CYS A 361 3.03 -25.96 -13.80
CA CYS A 361 2.12 -24.95 -13.25
C CYS A 361 0.74 -25.54 -12.96
N ILE A 362 0.62 -26.53 -12.08
CA ILE A 362 -0.67 -27.01 -11.55
C ILE A 362 -0.48 -27.47 -10.11
#